data_c8c1e566478f2ec26913adfcf259e114
#
_entry.id   c8c1e566478f2ec26913adfcf259e114
#
_cell.length_a   1.000
_cell.length_b   1.000
_cell.length_c   1.000
_cell.angle_alpha   90.00
_cell.angle_beta   90.00
_cell.angle_gamma   90.00
#
_symmetry.space_group_name_H-M   'P 1'
#
loop_
_entity.id
_entity.type
_entity.pdbx_description
1 polymer ?
#
loop_
_entity_poly.entity_id
_entity_poly.type
_entity_poly.pdbx_seq_one_letter_code
_entity_poly.pdbx_strand_id
1 'polypeptide(L)'
;MAHTTKNYRRVEPDHIHDVRSNALGLGGLYSIEVELARLIGQWIARFPEFPEKLSLAEIVYEEAVHAQMLEDRLLELRTNEDDLVHLRSRTAPVFLHLEQLDDPYKFLSGLFRVVKPALQADLRSHLDACPPYVDTPTIRMLKRILQEEDKHIATGLSLLAERNIAWSDTLDLEFELRSGLWDLNDPEGSFLSGSFVGKEPISLPVPVWPAAVEYLSTDKPMPDWPVGHKEEMQRCVHELVFSELEALDIFGRYVYEFSGFPWEFYVEAARLCWDEARHVELLLNVLDRYDGEVGQWPANAPGYEEMVRCPTVLEKIMMVNVIAEGEYSTDTQTQHR
;
A
#
# COMPACT_ATOMS: atom_id res chain seq x y z
N MET A 1 -59.54 -12.73 6.15
CA MET A 1 -58.07 -12.86 6.06
C MET A 1 -57.58 -11.77 5.14
N ALA A 2 -56.95 -10.74 5.70
CA ALA A 2 -56.39 -9.62 4.90
C ALA A 2 -55.08 -10.08 4.32
N HIS A 3 -54.98 -10.18 3.01
CA HIS A 3 -53.70 -10.35 2.29
C HIS A 3 -52.92 -9.05 2.44
N THR A 4 -51.91 -9.05 3.28
CA THR A 4 -50.87 -8.03 3.31
C THR A 4 -50.08 -8.15 2.01
N THR A 5 -50.42 -7.29 1.05
CA THR A 5 -49.56 -7.08 -0.12
C THR A 5 -48.22 -6.55 0.37
N LYS A 6 -47.20 -7.43 0.40
CA LYS A 6 -45.79 -7.00 0.58
C LYS A 6 -45.49 -5.99 -0.54
N ASN A 7 -45.21 -4.76 -0.17
CA ASN A 7 -44.69 -3.77 -1.09
C ASN A 7 -43.31 -4.25 -1.58
N TYR A 8 -43.27 -4.91 -2.72
CA TYR A 8 -42.03 -5.15 -3.43
C TYR A 8 -41.56 -3.81 -3.95
N ARG A 9 -40.36 -3.39 -3.53
CA ARG A 9 -39.73 -2.21 -4.06
C ARG A 9 -39.54 -2.42 -5.58
N ARG A 10 -40.26 -1.65 -6.38
CA ARG A 10 -40.06 -1.64 -7.83
C ARG A 10 -38.74 -0.96 -8.08
N VAL A 11 -37.75 -1.69 -8.59
CA VAL A 11 -36.50 -1.13 -9.04
C VAL A 11 -36.72 -0.70 -10.49
N GLU A 12 -36.50 0.58 -10.79
CA GLU A 12 -36.65 1.08 -12.17
C GLU A 12 -35.53 0.48 -13.02
N PRO A 13 -35.84 -0.11 -14.20
CA PRO A 13 -34.90 -0.90 -14.99
C PRO A 13 -33.74 -0.08 -15.57
N ASP A 14 -33.89 1.23 -15.72
CA ASP A 14 -32.97 2.08 -16.49
C ASP A 14 -31.68 2.46 -15.76
N HIS A 15 -31.49 2.02 -14.50
CA HIS A 15 -30.33 2.32 -13.67
C HIS A 15 -29.68 1.08 -13.04
N ILE A 16 -30.00 -0.12 -13.54
CA ILE A 16 -29.50 -1.37 -12.96
C ILE A 16 -28.43 -1.96 -13.89
N HIS A 17 -27.27 -2.25 -13.32
CA HIS A 17 -26.23 -2.98 -14.03
C HIS A 17 -26.72 -4.37 -14.47
N ASP A 18 -26.58 -4.70 -15.72
CA ASP A 18 -26.54 -6.07 -16.19
C ASP A 18 -25.13 -6.68 -15.92
N VAL A 19 -24.95 -7.96 -16.20
CA VAL A 19 -23.69 -8.67 -15.94
C VAL A 19 -22.50 -8.00 -16.65
N ARG A 20 -22.71 -7.50 -17.86
CA ARG A 20 -21.65 -6.89 -18.66
C ARG A 20 -21.27 -5.49 -18.14
N SER A 21 -22.26 -4.64 -17.90
CA SER A 21 -22.03 -3.30 -17.33
C SER A 21 -21.44 -3.37 -15.94
N ASN A 22 -21.85 -4.36 -15.14
CA ASN A 22 -21.24 -4.65 -13.84
C ASN A 22 -19.75 -5.01 -13.98
N ALA A 23 -19.42 -5.97 -14.86
CA ALA A 23 -18.03 -6.36 -15.08
C ALA A 23 -17.16 -5.21 -15.63
N LEU A 24 -17.68 -4.37 -16.51
CA LEU A 24 -16.96 -3.21 -17.04
C LEU A 24 -16.65 -2.18 -15.93
N GLY A 25 -17.62 -1.84 -15.10
CA GLY A 25 -17.42 -0.91 -13.98
C GLY A 25 -16.45 -1.46 -12.95
N LEU A 26 -16.60 -2.73 -12.56
CA LEU A 26 -15.68 -3.39 -11.63
C LEU A 26 -14.27 -3.51 -12.21
N GLY A 27 -14.13 -3.71 -13.51
CA GLY A 27 -12.82 -3.72 -14.19
C GLY A 27 -12.07 -2.38 -14.08
N GLY A 28 -12.78 -1.27 -14.18
CA GLY A 28 -12.20 0.05 -13.95
C GLY A 28 -11.78 0.24 -12.49
N LEU A 29 -12.63 -0.12 -11.53
CA LEU A 29 -12.32 -0.08 -10.09
C LEU A 29 -11.12 -0.98 -9.75
N TYR A 30 -11.05 -2.18 -10.34
CA TYR A 30 -9.91 -3.08 -10.20
C TYR A 30 -8.60 -2.45 -10.68
N SER A 31 -8.60 -1.81 -11.85
CA SER A 31 -7.40 -1.10 -12.35
C SER A 31 -6.93 -0.02 -11.37
N ILE A 32 -7.85 0.71 -10.76
CA ILE A 32 -7.55 1.77 -9.78
C ILE A 32 -6.93 1.19 -8.51
N GLU A 33 -7.52 0.13 -7.94
CA GLU A 33 -7.00 -0.52 -6.72
C GLU A 33 -5.60 -1.13 -6.94
N VAL A 34 -5.37 -1.75 -8.09
CA VAL A 34 -4.04 -2.24 -8.50
C VAL A 34 -3.01 -1.10 -8.52
N GLU A 35 -3.38 0.05 -9.10
CA GLU A 35 -2.51 1.22 -9.16
C GLU A 35 -2.25 1.81 -7.77
N LEU A 36 -3.27 1.88 -6.92
CA LEU A 36 -3.14 2.36 -5.55
C LEU A 36 -2.18 1.51 -4.74
N ALA A 37 -2.35 0.18 -4.74
CA ALA A 37 -1.45 -0.71 -4.03
C ALA A 37 0.01 -0.51 -4.46
N ARG A 38 0.27 -0.44 -5.77
CA ARG A 38 1.61 -0.25 -6.33
C ARG A 38 2.19 1.12 -5.99
N LEU A 39 1.40 2.17 -6.16
CA LEU A 39 1.84 3.53 -5.91
C LEU A 39 2.16 3.76 -4.43
N ILE A 40 1.31 3.27 -3.51
CA ILE A 40 1.56 3.37 -2.08
C ILE A 40 2.82 2.58 -1.70
N GLY A 41 2.96 1.34 -2.20
CA GLY A 41 4.17 0.53 -1.98
C GLY A 41 5.45 1.24 -2.41
N GLN A 42 5.42 1.96 -3.53
CA GLN A 42 6.53 2.78 -4.02
C GLN A 42 6.90 3.91 -3.05
N TRP A 43 5.89 4.55 -2.44
CA TRP A 43 6.08 5.74 -1.65
C TRP A 43 6.49 5.46 -0.20
N ILE A 44 6.20 4.28 0.35
CA ILE A 44 6.49 3.94 1.76
C ILE A 44 7.95 4.23 2.11
N ALA A 45 8.91 3.76 1.33
CA ALA A 45 10.34 3.95 1.58
C ALA A 45 10.81 5.42 1.50
N ARG A 46 9.98 6.33 0.96
CA ARG A 46 10.29 7.76 0.82
C ARG A 46 9.86 8.60 2.02
N PHE A 47 9.03 8.07 2.90
CA PHE A 47 8.62 8.77 4.11
C PHE A 47 9.72 8.67 5.17
N PRO A 48 10.11 9.78 5.81
CA PRO A 48 11.11 9.73 6.87
C PRO A 48 10.54 9.26 8.21
N GLU A 49 9.24 9.39 8.44
CA GLU A 49 8.65 9.25 9.75
C GLU A 49 7.84 7.96 9.89
N PHE A 50 7.86 7.36 11.08
CA PHE A 50 7.18 6.11 11.38
C PHE A 50 5.66 6.16 11.18
N PRO A 51 4.91 7.18 11.65
CA PRO A 51 3.44 7.18 11.52
C PRO A 51 2.97 7.01 10.08
N GLU A 52 3.62 7.69 9.12
CA GLU A 52 3.28 7.58 7.71
C GLU A 52 3.62 6.19 7.17
N LYS A 53 4.82 5.66 7.44
CA LYS A 53 5.22 4.33 6.97
C LYS A 53 4.29 3.24 7.51
N LEU A 54 4.02 3.23 8.81
CA LEU A 54 3.19 2.21 9.46
C LEU A 54 1.74 2.26 8.94
N SER A 55 1.17 3.46 8.83
CA SER A 55 -0.19 3.63 8.28
C SER A 55 -0.29 3.22 6.82
N LEU A 56 0.70 3.59 5.99
CA LEU A 56 0.71 3.24 4.57
C LEU A 56 0.95 1.74 4.35
N ALA A 57 1.68 1.05 5.24
CA ALA A 57 1.86 -0.40 5.18
C ALA A 57 0.55 -1.15 5.41
N GLU A 58 -0.31 -0.72 6.33
CA GLU A 58 -1.66 -1.25 6.49
C GLU A 58 -2.51 -0.98 5.24
N ILE A 59 -2.50 0.27 4.76
CA ILE A 59 -3.29 0.67 3.61
C ILE A 59 -2.87 -0.10 2.35
N VAL A 60 -1.58 -0.27 2.07
CA VAL A 60 -1.14 -1.01 0.88
C VAL A 60 -1.61 -2.46 0.89
N TYR A 61 -1.66 -3.08 2.06
CA TYR A 61 -2.21 -4.43 2.18
C TYR A 61 -3.72 -4.44 1.92
N GLU A 62 -4.48 -3.51 2.49
CA GLU A 62 -5.92 -3.43 2.27
C GLU A 62 -6.25 -3.14 0.79
N GLU A 63 -5.51 -2.24 0.09
CA GLU A 63 -5.64 -2.01 -1.35
C GLU A 63 -5.36 -3.29 -2.18
N ALA A 64 -4.30 -4.01 -1.84
CA ALA A 64 -3.98 -5.26 -2.52
C ALA A 64 -5.09 -6.31 -2.34
N VAL A 65 -5.71 -6.37 -1.17
CA VAL A 65 -6.87 -7.22 -0.87
C VAL A 65 -8.13 -6.74 -1.61
N HIS A 66 -8.36 -5.42 -1.71
CA HIS A 66 -9.47 -4.87 -2.49
C HIS A 66 -9.35 -5.27 -3.96
N ALA A 67 -8.17 -5.12 -4.54
CA ALA A 67 -7.91 -5.57 -5.91
C ALA A 67 -8.15 -7.08 -6.07
N GLN A 68 -7.70 -7.93 -5.12
CA GLN A 68 -7.97 -9.38 -5.15
C GLN A 68 -9.48 -9.68 -5.11
N MET A 69 -10.22 -9.00 -4.23
CA MET A 69 -11.67 -9.19 -4.13
C MET A 69 -12.40 -8.80 -5.43
N LEU A 70 -11.94 -7.74 -6.10
CA LEU A 70 -12.48 -7.30 -7.38
C LEU A 70 -12.12 -8.29 -8.49
N GLU A 71 -10.87 -8.81 -8.51
CA GLU A 71 -10.43 -9.83 -9.47
C GLU A 71 -11.25 -11.11 -9.34
N ASP A 72 -11.42 -11.64 -8.12
CA ASP A 72 -12.24 -12.81 -7.85
C ASP A 72 -13.67 -12.61 -8.36
N ARG A 73 -14.23 -11.40 -8.11
CA ARG A 73 -15.58 -11.08 -8.58
C ARG A 73 -15.68 -10.96 -10.10
N LEU A 74 -14.67 -10.41 -10.76
CA LEU A 74 -14.59 -10.34 -12.22
C LEU A 74 -14.56 -11.73 -12.85
N LEU A 75 -13.80 -12.68 -12.28
CA LEU A 75 -13.78 -14.08 -12.72
C LEU A 75 -15.15 -14.74 -12.57
N GLU A 76 -15.87 -14.51 -11.47
CA GLU A 76 -17.26 -14.98 -11.30
C GLU A 76 -18.21 -14.38 -12.35
N LEU A 77 -17.97 -13.15 -12.79
CA LEU A 77 -18.71 -12.47 -13.88
C LEU A 77 -18.23 -12.87 -15.29
N ARG A 78 -17.33 -13.87 -15.37
CA ARG A 78 -16.78 -14.46 -16.60
C ARG A 78 -15.82 -13.56 -17.38
N THR A 79 -15.13 -12.64 -16.71
CA THR A 79 -13.95 -12.00 -17.26
C THR A 79 -12.85 -13.07 -17.40
N ASN A 80 -12.13 -13.09 -18.51
CA ASN A 80 -11.07 -14.06 -18.73
C ASN A 80 -9.71 -13.53 -18.24
N GLU A 81 -8.70 -14.40 -18.15
CA GLU A 81 -7.37 -14.06 -17.66
C GLU A 81 -6.65 -13.00 -18.52
N ASP A 82 -6.83 -13.04 -19.85
CA ASP A 82 -6.20 -12.06 -20.73
C ASP A 82 -6.78 -10.66 -20.51
N ASP A 83 -8.09 -10.56 -20.26
CA ASP A 83 -8.74 -9.29 -19.90
C ASP A 83 -8.24 -8.80 -18.53
N LEU A 84 -8.05 -9.68 -17.54
CA LEU A 84 -7.50 -9.31 -16.23
C LEU A 84 -6.06 -8.79 -16.34
N VAL A 85 -5.22 -9.43 -17.15
CA VAL A 85 -3.85 -8.96 -17.43
C VAL A 85 -3.89 -7.57 -18.08
N HIS A 86 -4.80 -7.35 -19.01
CA HIS A 86 -5.00 -6.04 -19.62
C HIS A 86 -5.42 -4.99 -18.59
N LEU A 87 -6.41 -5.29 -17.75
CA LEU A 87 -6.89 -4.39 -16.70
C LEU A 87 -5.77 -4.02 -15.69
N ARG A 88 -4.95 -4.98 -15.29
CA ARG A 88 -3.78 -4.75 -14.42
C ARG A 88 -2.69 -3.88 -15.03
N SER A 89 -2.65 -3.77 -16.36
CA SER A 89 -1.67 -2.95 -17.08
C SER A 89 -2.15 -1.53 -17.38
N ARG A 90 -3.37 -1.16 -17.00
CA ARG A 90 -3.96 0.16 -17.24
C ARG A 90 -3.61 1.11 -16.11
N THR A 91 -3.43 2.38 -16.44
CA THR A 91 -3.21 3.46 -15.47
C THR A 91 -3.96 4.71 -15.90
N ALA A 92 -4.40 5.52 -14.93
CA ALA A 92 -4.92 6.85 -15.22
C ALA A 92 -3.82 7.91 -15.12
N PRO A 93 -3.93 9.03 -15.88
CA PRO A 93 -2.92 10.10 -15.85
C PRO A 93 -2.60 10.63 -14.45
N VAL A 94 -3.56 10.64 -13.54
CA VAL A 94 -3.38 11.08 -12.15
C VAL A 94 -2.32 10.26 -11.42
N PHE A 95 -2.25 8.94 -11.65
CA PHE A 95 -1.25 8.08 -11.01
C PHE A 95 0.16 8.37 -11.53
N LEU A 96 0.29 8.63 -12.83
CA LEU A 96 1.58 9.04 -13.43
C LEU A 96 2.07 10.37 -12.87
N HIS A 97 1.15 11.29 -12.58
CA HIS A 97 1.50 12.56 -11.96
C HIS A 97 1.96 12.36 -10.52
N LEU A 98 1.21 11.59 -9.72
CA LEU A 98 1.58 11.28 -8.33
C LEU A 98 2.92 10.54 -8.22
N GLU A 99 3.22 9.67 -9.16
CA GLU A 99 4.49 8.94 -9.22
C GLU A 99 5.70 9.88 -9.39
N GLN A 100 5.53 10.99 -10.12
CA GLN A 100 6.59 11.95 -10.44
C GLN A 100 6.82 13.01 -9.37
N LEU A 101 6.00 13.04 -8.32
CA LEU A 101 6.20 13.99 -7.23
C LEU A 101 7.51 13.70 -6.49
N ASP A 102 8.13 14.76 -5.98
CA ASP A 102 9.36 14.71 -5.19
C ASP A 102 9.11 14.86 -3.67
N ASP A 103 7.93 15.34 -3.29
CA ASP A 103 7.54 15.63 -1.92
C ASP A 103 6.51 14.60 -1.41
N PRO A 104 6.83 13.84 -0.34
CA PRO A 104 5.93 12.83 0.20
C PRO A 104 4.62 13.40 0.74
N TYR A 105 4.62 14.63 1.24
CA TYR A 105 3.39 15.23 1.76
C TYR A 105 2.48 15.80 0.67
N LYS A 106 3.07 16.22 -0.47
CA LYS A 106 2.28 16.46 -1.68
C LYS A 106 1.64 15.19 -2.21
N PHE A 107 2.38 14.07 -2.17
CA PHE A 107 1.83 12.77 -2.50
C PHE A 107 0.65 12.41 -1.58
N LEU A 108 0.80 12.49 -0.25
CA LEU A 108 -0.29 12.24 0.70
C LEU A 108 -1.51 13.14 0.44
N SER A 109 -1.28 14.42 0.14
CA SER A 109 -2.37 15.34 -0.17
C SER A 109 -3.12 14.92 -1.43
N GLY A 110 -2.41 14.61 -2.51
CA GLY A 110 -3.01 14.10 -3.76
C GLY A 110 -3.78 12.82 -3.55
N LEU A 111 -3.19 11.88 -2.82
CA LEU A 111 -3.81 10.58 -2.52
C LEU A 111 -5.10 10.74 -1.73
N PHE A 112 -5.05 11.38 -0.55
CA PHE A 112 -6.16 11.39 0.41
C PHE A 112 -7.16 12.54 0.22
N ARG A 113 -6.82 13.59 -0.54
CA ARG A 113 -7.74 14.72 -0.84
C ARG A 113 -8.33 14.67 -2.25
N VAL A 114 -7.73 13.88 -3.17
CA VAL A 114 -8.19 13.81 -4.56
C VAL A 114 -8.54 12.39 -4.97
N VAL A 115 -7.57 11.48 -4.96
CA VAL A 115 -7.72 10.13 -5.55
C VAL A 115 -8.68 9.27 -4.75
N LYS A 116 -8.44 9.11 -3.45
CA LYS A 116 -9.29 8.30 -2.57
C LYS A 116 -10.75 8.77 -2.50
N PRO A 117 -11.03 10.08 -2.36
CA PRO A 117 -12.41 10.57 -2.44
C PRO A 117 -13.08 10.34 -3.80
N ALA A 118 -12.34 10.39 -4.91
CA ALA A 118 -12.88 10.07 -6.23
C ALA A 118 -13.23 8.58 -6.34
N LEU A 119 -12.31 7.68 -5.95
CA LEU A 119 -12.58 6.24 -5.89
C LEU A 119 -13.81 5.93 -5.02
N GLN A 120 -13.88 6.52 -3.84
CA GLN A 120 -15.01 6.33 -2.93
C GLN A 120 -16.35 6.75 -3.56
N ALA A 121 -16.36 7.86 -4.32
CA ALA A 121 -17.56 8.31 -5.04
C ALA A 121 -17.98 7.29 -6.11
N ASP A 122 -17.04 6.73 -6.86
CA ASP A 122 -17.31 5.73 -7.89
C ASP A 122 -17.76 4.39 -7.29
N LEU A 123 -17.13 3.93 -6.20
CA LEU A 123 -17.56 2.74 -5.46
C LEU A 123 -19.02 2.88 -4.97
N ARG A 124 -19.40 4.05 -4.45
CA ARG A 124 -20.78 4.33 -4.03
C ARG A 124 -21.74 4.35 -5.21
N SER A 125 -21.37 5.01 -6.31
CA SER A 125 -22.17 5.06 -7.54
C SER A 125 -22.41 3.67 -8.10
N HIS A 126 -21.36 2.83 -8.15
CA HIS A 126 -21.48 1.45 -8.60
C HIS A 126 -22.35 0.61 -7.67
N LEU A 127 -22.19 0.75 -6.35
CA LEU A 127 -23.01 0.07 -5.34
C LEU A 127 -24.49 0.40 -5.49
N ASP A 128 -24.83 1.67 -5.73
CA ASP A 128 -26.20 2.14 -5.88
C ASP A 128 -26.85 1.60 -7.16
N ALA A 129 -26.06 1.31 -8.20
CA ALA A 129 -26.51 0.71 -9.45
C ALA A 129 -26.61 -0.83 -9.39
N CYS A 130 -26.09 -1.48 -8.34
CA CYS A 130 -26.19 -2.95 -8.18
C CYS A 130 -27.61 -3.38 -7.83
N PRO A 131 -28.21 -4.37 -8.55
CA PRO A 131 -29.53 -4.87 -8.24
C PRO A 131 -29.55 -5.67 -6.94
N PRO A 132 -30.31 -5.24 -5.91
CA PRO A 132 -30.17 -5.76 -4.54
C PRO A 132 -30.56 -7.23 -4.35
N TYR A 133 -31.30 -7.80 -5.30
CA TYR A 133 -31.80 -9.18 -5.20
C TYR A 133 -31.00 -10.18 -6.02
N VAL A 134 -30.22 -9.73 -6.99
CA VAL A 134 -29.49 -10.62 -7.90
C VAL A 134 -27.98 -10.50 -7.80
N ASP A 135 -27.47 -9.40 -7.23
CA ASP A 135 -26.02 -9.15 -7.11
C ASP A 135 -25.57 -8.88 -5.68
N THR A 136 -26.06 -9.69 -4.76
CA THR A 136 -25.62 -9.63 -3.35
C THR A 136 -24.11 -9.80 -3.14
N PRO A 137 -23.38 -10.65 -3.89
CA PRO A 137 -21.92 -10.75 -3.74
C PRO A 137 -21.20 -9.43 -3.99
N THR A 138 -21.44 -8.76 -5.13
CA THR A 138 -20.87 -7.44 -5.44
C THR A 138 -21.23 -6.41 -4.36
N ILE A 139 -22.48 -6.35 -3.93
CA ILE A 139 -22.95 -5.43 -2.90
C ILE A 139 -22.18 -5.62 -1.57
N ARG A 140 -21.95 -6.87 -1.16
CA ARG A 140 -21.21 -7.16 0.09
C ARG A 140 -19.74 -6.75 -0.03
N MET A 141 -19.13 -7.07 -1.15
CA MET A 141 -17.74 -6.72 -1.45
C MET A 141 -17.55 -5.20 -1.42
N LEU A 142 -18.33 -4.45 -2.20
CA LEU A 142 -18.24 -3.00 -2.27
C LEU A 142 -18.50 -2.30 -0.92
N LYS A 143 -19.42 -2.82 -0.11
CA LYS A 143 -19.65 -2.28 1.24
C LYS A 143 -18.45 -2.46 2.16
N ARG A 144 -17.73 -3.56 2.04
CA ARG A 144 -16.49 -3.79 2.79
C ARG A 144 -15.41 -2.82 2.33
N ILE A 145 -15.15 -2.75 1.03
CA ILE A 145 -14.17 -1.82 0.45
C ILE A 145 -14.48 -0.38 0.90
N LEU A 146 -15.71 0.08 0.76
CA LEU A 146 -16.12 1.43 1.17
C LEU A 146 -15.87 1.71 2.66
N GLN A 147 -16.06 0.73 3.53
CA GLN A 147 -15.81 0.90 4.97
C GLN A 147 -14.30 1.05 5.26
N GLU A 148 -13.46 0.32 4.55
CA GLU A 148 -12.00 0.40 4.65
C GLU A 148 -11.50 1.71 4.03
N GLU A 149 -12.05 2.14 2.87
CA GLU A 149 -11.77 3.44 2.25
C GLU A 149 -12.13 4.65 3.14
N ASP A 150 -13.23 4.58 3.89
CA ASP A 150 -13.60 5.62 4.87
C ASP A 150 -12.50 5.78 5.94
N LYS A 151 -11.88 4.69 6.40
CA LYS A 151 -10.76 4.70 7.35
C LYS A 151 -9.48 5.24 6.72
N HIS A 152 -9.16 4.81 5.50
CA HIS A 152 -7.97 5.26 4.78
C HIS A 152 -7.97 6.78 4.64
N ILE A 153 -9.08 7.35 4.18
CA ILE A 153 -9.23 8.81 4.05
C ILE A 153 -9.06 9.51 5.41
N ALA A 154 -9.70 8.99 6.45
CA ALA A 154 -9.60 9.58 7.79
C ALA A 154 -8.15 9.53 8.31
N THR A 155 -7.45 8.41 8.15
CA THR A 155 -6.04 8.23 8.52
C THR A 155 -5.15 9.20 7.76
N GLY A 156 -5.27 9.28 6.44
CA GLY A 156 -4.44 10.18 5.63
C GLY A 156 -4.66 11.66 5.95
N LEU A 157 -5.90 12.06 6.22
CA LEU A 157 -6.20 13.42 6.65
C LEU A 157 -5.63 13.73 8.05
N SER A 158 -5.60 12.75 8.97
CA SER A 158 -4.95 12.89 10.28
C SER A 158 -3.44 13.10 10.13
N LEU A 159 -2.77 12.28 9.33
CA LEU A 159 -1.33 12.42 9.05
C LEU A 159 -0.99 13.80 8.49
N LEU A 160 -1.77 14.30 7.52
CA LEU A 160 -1.58 15.64 6.97
C LEU A 160 -1.77 16.73 8.03
N ALA A 161 -2.78 16.59 8.92
CA ALA A 161 -3.03 17.53 9.99
C ALA A 161 -1.92 17.56 11.04
N GLU A 162 -1.38 16.39 11.42
CA GLU A 162 -0.24 16.26 12.35
C GLU A 162 1.02 16.95 11.82
N ARG A 163 1.21 16.95 10.49
CA ARG A 163 2.31 17.67 9.82
C ARG A 163 2.01 19.14 9.53
N ASN A 164 0.83 19.64 9.93
CA ASN A 164 0.37 20.99 9.66
C ASN A 164 0.30 21.34 8.15
N ILE A 165 0.06 20.36 7.29
CA ILE A 165 -0.12 20.57 5.85
C ILE A 165 -1.52 21.14 5.62
N ALA A 166 -1.60 22.45 5.45
CA ALA A 166 -2.87 23.12 5.22
C ALA A 166 -3.42 22.78 3.82
N TRP A 167 -4.74 22.89 3.68
CA TRP A 167 -5.40 22.72 2.39
C TRP A 167 -4.90 23.72 1.33
N SER A 168 -4.64 24.97 1.78
CA SER A 168 -4.11 26.04 0.92
C SER A 168 -2.76 25.72 0.27
N ASP A 169 -1.97 24.87 0.89
CA ASP A 169 -0.59 24.60 0.45
C ASP A 169 -0.53 23.65 -0.76
N THR A 170 -1.63 22.97 -1.06
CA THR A 170 -1.73 21.94 -2.09
C THR A 170 -2.85 22.17 -3.11
N LEU A 171 -3.53 23.33 -3.07
CA LEU A 171 -4.68 23.61 -3.95
C LEU A 171 -4.37 23.50 -5.45
N ASP A 172 -3.24 24.05 -5.88
CA ASP A 172 -2.84 24.00 -7.31
C ASP A 172 -2.60 22.57 -7.76
N LEU A 173 -1.88 21.76 -6.94
CA LEU A 173 -1.66 20.36 -7.19
C LEU A 173 -2.99 19.57 -7.25
N GLU A 174 -3.90 19.82 -6.30
CA GLU A 174 -5.18 19.12 -6.28
C GLU A 174 -6.03 19.44 -7.51
N PHE A 175 -5.98 20.68 -7.99
CA PHE A 175 -6.66 21.08 -9.21
C PHE A 175 -6.06 20.36 -10.45
N GLU A 176 -4.73 20.28 -10.54
CA GLU A 176 -4.05 19.57 -11.61
C GLU A 176 -4.39 18.07 -11.59
N LEU A 177 -4.32 17.43 -10.42
CA LEU A 177 -4.62 16.01 -10.26
C LEU A 177 -6.06 15.65 -10.66
N ARG A 178 -7.04 16.52 -10.36
CA ARG A 178 -8.44 16.32 -10.75
C ARG A 178 -8.63 16.23 -12.26
N SER A 179 -7.81 16.91 -13.03
CA SER A 179 -7.88 16.85 -14.49
C SER A 179 -7.35 15.52 -15.07
N GLY A 180 -6.58 14.78 -14.30
CA GLY A 180 -6.02 13.48 -14.65
C GLY A 180 -6.79 12.28 -14.09
N LEU A 181 -7.91 12.50 -13.38
CA LEU A 181 -8.73 11.40 -12.88
C LEU A 181 -9.34 10.59 -14.04
N TRP A 182 -9.65 9.35 -13.76
CA TRP A 182 -10.31 8.42 -14.67
C TRP A 182 -11.81 8.79 -14.86
N ASP A 183 -12.42 8.23 -15.90
CA ASP A 183 -13.87 8.22 -16.11
C ASP A 183 -14.32 6.77 -16.36
N LEU A 184 -15.05 6.18 -15.41
CA LEU A 184 -15.56 4.82 -15.54
C LEU A 184 -16.65 4.68 -16.61
N ASN A 185 -17.23 5.79 -17.10
CA ASN A 185 -18.14 5.78 -18.24
C ASN A 185 -17.41 5.79 -19.59
N ASP A 186 -16.14 6.19 -19.62
CA ASP A 186 -15.24 6.11 -20.78
C ASP A 186 -13.92 5.40 -20.42
N PRO A 187 -13.96 4.10 -20.09
CA PRO A 187 -12.79 3.38 -19.62
C PRO A 187 -11.71 3.21 -20.70
N GLU A 188 -12.06 3.27 -21.99
CA GLU A 188 -11.09 3.19 -23.08
C GLU A 188 -10.36 4.52 -23.32
N GLY A 189 -11.02 5.66 -23.04
CA GLY A 189 -10.44 6.99 -23.23
C GLY A 189 -9.69 7.53 -22.03
N SER A 190 -10.08 7.13 -20.81
CA SER A 190 -9.54 7.67 -19.56
C SER A 190 -8.39 6.88 -18.97
N PHE A 191 -8.19 5.62 -19.38
CA PHE A 191 -7.05 4.80 -18.96
C PHE A 191 -6.04 4.63 -20.09
N LEU A 192 -4.78 4.73 -19.73
CA LEU A 192 -3.64 4.45 -20.61
C LEU A 192 -3.25 2.98 -20.49
N SER A 193 -2.99 2.32 -21.62
CA SER A 193 -2.57 0.92 -21.64
C SER A 193 -1.05 0.78 -21.63
N GLY A 194 -0.53 -0.32 -21.05
CA GLY A 194 0.87 -0.74 -21.18
C GLY A 194 1.88 0.00 -20.32
N SER A 195 1.44 0.76 -19.32
CA SER A 195 2.33 1.58 -18.49
C SER A 195 3.11 0.80 -17.42
N PHE A 196 2.74 -0.43 -17.12
CA PHE A 196 3.38 -1.25 -16.08
C PHE A 196 4.44 -2.24 -16.56
N VAL A 197 4.73 -2.29 -17.84
CA VAL A 197 5.77 -3.19 -18.33
C VAL A 197 7.12 -2.50 -18.19
N GLY A 198 7.87 -2.87 -17.15
CA GLY A 198 9.29 -2.53 -17.05
C GLY A 198 9.62 -1.09 -16.67
N LYS A 199 8.82 -0.46 -15.81
CA LYS A 199 9.27 0.79 -15.18
C LYS A 199 10.51 0.50 -14.33
N GLU A 200 11.57 1.25 -14.57
CA GLU A 200 12.72 1.17 -13.69
C GLU A 200 12.28 1.56 -12.28
N PRO A 201 12.65 0.76 -11.26
CA PRO A 201 12.30 1.09 -9.89
C PRO A 201 12.92 2.43 -9.52
N ILE A 202 12.24 3.18 -8.66
CA ILE A 202 12.84 4.36 -8.07
C ILE A 202 14.04 3.90 -7.26
N SER A 203 15.21 4.18 -7.79
CA SER A 203 16.48 3.83 -7.18
C SER A 203 16.73 4.73 -5.96
N LEU A 204 16.10 4.39 -4.83
CA LEU A 204 16.62 4.88 -3.54
C LEU A 204 17.80 3.99 -3.18
N PRO A 205 19.03 4.53 -3.09
CA PRO A 205 20.20 3.74 -2.72
C PRO A 205 20.16 3.30 -1.26
N VAL A 206 19.41 4.03 -0.43
CA VAL A 206 19.18 3.78 0.99
C VAL A 206 17.74 4.17 1.34
N PRO A 207 17.10 3.58 2.36
CA PRO A 207 15.79 4.00 2.82
C PRO A 207 15.85 5.43 3.41
N VAL A 208 14.72 6.13 3.42
CA VAL A 208 14.59 7.42 4.10
C VAL A 208 14.06 7.16 5.51
N TRP A 209 14.80 7.62 6.52
CA TRP A 209 14.49 7.44 7.93
C TRP A 209 14.41 8.78 8.67
N PRO A 210 13.91 8.81 9.93
CA PRO A 210 13.79 10.04 10.70
C PRO A 210 15.12 10.79 10.81
N ALA A 211 15.09 12.11 10.69
CA ALA A 211 16.27 12.94 10.73
C ALA A 211 17.07 12.85 12.04
N ALA A 212 16.43 12.36 13.13
CA ALA A 212 17.12 12.10 14.40
C ALA A 212 18.08 10.92 14.34
N VAL A 213 17.97 10.05 13.32
CA VAL A 213 18.76 8.82 13.20
C VAL A 213 19.97 9.07 12.31
N GLU A 214 21.17 8.86 12.84
CA GLU A 214 22.38 8.83 12.02
C GLU A 214 22.40 7.53 11.20
N TYR A 215 22.28 7.64 9.88
CA TYR A 215 22.43 6.51 8.99
C TYR A 215 23.90 6.19 8.76
N LEU A 216 24.31 4.96 9.06
CA LEU A 216 25.65 4.45 8.76
C LEU A 216 25.59 3.50 7.56
N SER A 217 26.36 3.81 6.51
CA SER A 217 26.57 2.87 5.41
C SER A 217 27.24 1.59 5.90
N THR A 218 26.91 0.45 5.32
CA THR A 218 27.39 -0.88 5.71
C THR A 218 28.91 -1.07 5.61
N ASP A 219 29.63 -0.16 4.93
CA ASP A 219 31.09 -0.13 4.88
C ASP A 219 31.73 0.50 6.14
N LYS A 220 30.93 1.07 7.04
CA LYS A 220 31.40 1.67 8.30
C LYS A 220 31.14 0.76 9.49
N PRO A 221 32.10 0.69 10.43
CA PRO A 221 31.86 -0.08 11.65
C PRO A 221 30.77 0.58 12.51
N MET A 222 29.88 -0.23 13.05
CA MET A 222 28.97 0.24 14.09
C MET A 222 29.78 0.58 15.37
N PRO A 223 29.34 1.59 16.14
CA PRO A 223 29.96 1.89 17.44
C PRO A 223 29.95 0.69 18.38
N ASP A 224 30.90 0.67 19.32
CA ASP A 224 30.94 -0.36 20.36
C ASP A 224 29.63 -0.42 21.15
N TRP A 225 29.32 -1.63 21.63
CA TRP A 225 28.17 -1.83 22.51
C TRP A 225 28.33 -1.09 23.82
N PRO A 226 27.28 -0.46 24.34
CA PRO A 226 27.31 0.20 25.63
C PRO A 226 27.53 -0.81 26.77
N VAL A 227 28.09 -0.34 27.88
CA VAL A 227 28.30 -1.16 29.08
C VAL A 227 27.17 -0.91 30.07
N GLY A 228 26.39 -1.94 30.34
CA GLY A 228 25.27 -1.89 31.25
C GLY A 228 24.01 -2.53 30.67
N HIS A 229 23.32 -3.33 31.49
CA HIS A 229 22.21 -4.14 31.00
C HIS A 229 21.07 -3.29 30.36
N LYS A 230 20.75 -2.13 30.92
CA LYS A 230 19.69 -1.27 30.42
C LYS A 230 20.07 -0.69 29.05
N GLU A 231 21.26 -0.14 28.93
CA GLU A 231 21.78 0.47 27.72
C GLU A 231 21.99 -0.56 26.62
N GLU A 232 22.41 -1.77 26.98
CA GLU A 232 22.51 -2.91 26.04
C GLU A 232 21.14 -3.28 25.49
N MET A 233 20.11 -3.36 26.33
CA MET A 233 18.74 -3.64 25.92
C MET A 233 18.15 -2.52 25.04
N GLN A 234 18.36 -1.26 25.43
CA GLN A 234 17.93 -0.12 24.61
C GLN A 234 18.54 -0.20 23.20
N ARG A 235 19.84 -0.45 23.11
CA ARG A 235 20.54 -0.55 21.84
C ARG A 235 20.03 -1.74 21.01
N CYS A 236 19.91 -2.92 21.63
CA CYS A 236 19.40 -4.11 20.95
C CYS A 236 18.01 -3.86 20.34
N VAL A 237 17.10 -3.30 21.14
CA VAL A 237 15.75 -2.99 20.66
C VAL A 237 15.76 -1.89 19.58
N HIS A 238 16.62 -0.87 19.72
CA HIS A 238 16.79 0.16 18.71
C HIS A 238 17.27 -0.43 17.38
N GLU A 239 18.24 -1.33 17.37
CA GLU A 239 18.71 -2.03 16.16
C GLU A 239 17.60 -2.86 15.55
N LEU A 240 16.82 -3.61 16.36
CA LEU A 240 15.69 -4.38 15.85
C LEU A 240 14.61 -3.50 15.23
N VAL A 241 14.29 -2.32 15.80
CA VAL A 241 13.34 -1.36 15.18
C VAL A 241 13.75 -1.04 13.76
N PHE A 242 15.04 -0.81 13.49
CA PHE A 242 15.52 -0.45 12.16
C PHE A 242 15.68 -1.64 11.22
N SER A 243 15.94 -2.84 11.76
CA SER A 243 15.90 -4.07 10.98
C SER A 243 14.50 -4.36 10.43
N GLU A 244 13.47 -4.27 11.28
CA GLU A 244 12.09 -4.45 10.83
C GLU A 244 11.62 -3.31 9.91
N LEU A 245 12.06 -2.07 10.17
CA LEU A 245 11.76 -0.93 9.31
C LEU A 245 12.37 -1.07 7.91
N GLU A 246 13.59 -1.62 7.80
CA GLU A 246 14.19 -1.91 6.50
C GLU A 246 13.43 -3.01 5.77
N ALA A 247 12.97 -4.05 6.47
CA ALA A 247 12.15 -5.11 5.89
C ALA A 247 10.80 -4.58 5.38
N LEU A 248 10.15 -3.70 6.15
CA LEU A 248 8.95 -2.98 5.73
C LEU A 248 9.17 -2.22 4.41
N ASP A 249 10.25 -1.44 4.32
CA ASP A 249 10.60 -0.68 3.12
C ASP A 249 10.87 -1.60 1.91
N ILE A 250 11.50 -2.75 2.13
CA ILE A 250 11.76 -3.76 1.10
C ILE A 250 10.45 -4.38 0.59
N PHE A 251 9.56 -4.82 1.48
CA PHE A 251 8.31 -5.46 1.06
C PHE A 251 7.35 -4.48 0.39
N GLY A 252 7.28 -3.22 0.85
CA GLY A 252 6.57 -2.16 0.14
C GLY A 252 7.09 -1.98 -1.29
N ARG A 253 8.41 -2.00 -1.44
CA ARG A 253 9.07 -1.91 -2.75
C ARG A 253 8.76 -3.11 -3.65
N TYR A 254 8.60 -4.33 -3.13
CA TYR A 254 8.23 -5.49 -3.94
C TYR A 254 6.86 -5.34 -4.60
N VAL A 255 5.90 -4.70 -3.93
CA VAL A 255 4.57 -4.42 -4.50
C VAL A 255 4.68 -3.55 -5.77
N TYR A 256 5.64 -2.65 -5.82
CA TYR A 256 5.85 -1.74 -6.94
C TYR A 256 6.85 -2.26 -7.98
N GLU A 257 8.04 -2.71 -7.53
CA GLU A 257 9.19 -2.97 -8.42
C GLU A 257 8.96 -4.18 -9.31
N PHE A 258 8.23 -5.18 -8.84
CA PHE A 258 8.06 -6.42 -9.57
C PHE A 258 6.85 -6.35 -10.49
N SER A 259 6.95 -7.00 -11.66
CA SER A 259 5.88 -7.07 -12.64
C SER A 259 5.75 -8.49 -13.20
N GLY A 260 4.56 -8.82 -13.73
CA GLY A 260 4.32 -10.09 -14.40
C GLY A 260 4.05 -11.29 -13.49
N PHE A 261 3.85 -11.07 -12.19
CA PHE A 261 3.44 -12.10 -11.24
C PHE A 261 1.90 -12.17 -11.14
N PRO A 262 1.34 -13.31 -10.71
CA PRO A 262 -0.06 -13.39 -10.29
C PRO A 262 -0.36 -12.38 -9.18
N TRP A 263 -1.62 -11.94 -9.07
CA TRP A 263 -1.94 -10.88 -8.11
C TRP A 263 -1.73 -11.29 -6.65
N GLU A 264 -1.88 -12.56 -6.35
CA GLU A 264 -1.60 -13.14 -5.03
C GLU A 264 -0.18 -12.87 -4.53
N PHE A 265 0.80 -12.76 -5.43
CA PHE A 265 2.16 -12.38 -5.07
C PHE A 265 2.21 -10.97 -4.45
N TYR A 266 1.47 -10.02 -5.03
CA TYR A 266 1.44 -8.65 -4.53
C TYR A 266 0.65 -8.53 -3.21
N VAL A 267 -0.40 -9.33 -3.05
CA VAL A 267 -1.13 -9.45 -1.77
C VAL A 267 -0.20 -9.96 -0.67
N GLU A 268 0.60 -11.00 -0.95
CA GLU A 268 1.56 -11.54 0.03
C GLU A 268 2.68 -10.54 0.33
N ALA A 269 3.24 -9.86 -0.67
CA ALA A 269 4.25 -8.82 -0.44
C ALA A 269 3.70 -7.67 0.42
N ALA A 270 2.50 -7.20 0.12
CA ALA A 270 1.82 -6.18 0.91
C ALA A 270 1.49 -6.65 2.33
N ARG A 271 1.10 -7.94 2.49
CA ARG A 271 0.86 -8.54 3.82
C ARG A 271 2.14 -8.56 4.65
N LEU A 272 3.27 -8.95 4.07
CA LEU A 272 4.57 -8.92 4.74
C LEU A 272 4.93 -7.48 5.13
N CYS A 273 4.75 -6.51 4.23
CA CYS A 273 4.98 -5.10 4.55
C CYS A 273 4.19 -4.64 5.80
N TRP A 274 2.93 -5.05 5.92
CA TRP A 274 2.12 -4.75 7.10
C TRP A 274 2.52 -5.57 8.33
N ASP A 275 2.97 -6.82 8.16
CA ASP A 275 3.50 -7.63 9.27
C ASP A 275 4.71 -6.93 9.90
N GLU A 276 5.65 -6.42 9.09
CA GLU A 276 6.82 -5.68 9.58
C GLU A 276 6.43 -4.34 10.23
N ALA A 277 5.41 -3.65 9.73
CA ALA A 277 4.90 -2.46 10.39
C ALA A 277 4.44 -2.73 11.84
N ARG A 278 3.79 -3.86 12.08
CA ARG A 278 3.36 -4.28 13.42
C ARG A 278 4.54 -4.66 14.32
N HIS A 279 5.60 -5.27 13.74
CA HIS A 279 6.84 -5.54 14.45
C HIS A 279 7.53 -4.24 14.88
N VAL A 280 7.65 -3.28 13.97
CA VAL A 280 8.17 -1.93 14.28
C VAL A 280 7.39 -1.28 15.40
N GLU A 281 6.05 -1.26 15.34
CA GLU A 281 5.20 -0.67 16.39
C GLU A 281 5.41 -1.36 17.74
N LEU A 282 5.47 -2.69 17.75
CA LEU A 282 5.75 -3.48 18.96
C LEU A 282 7.11 -3.10 19.56
N LEU A 283 8.15 -3.04 18.73
CA LEU A 283 9.52 -2.74 19.17
C LEU A 283 9.67 -1.29 19.65
N LEU A 284 9.01 -0.33 19.02
CA LEU A 284 8.95 1.06 19.53
C LEU A 284 8.33 1.12 20.93
N ASN A 285 7.25 0.36 21.18
CA ASN A 285 6.66 0.25 22.53
C ASN A 285 7.60 -0.42 23.53
N VAL A 286 8.42 -1.38 23.09
CA VAL A 286 9.44 -2.00 23.96
C VAL A 286 10.57 -1.02 24.23
N LEU A 287 11.04 -0.29 23.22
CA LEU A 287 12.09 0.73 23.38
C LEU A 287 11.69 1.79 24.43
N ASP A 288 10.46 2.31 24.32
CA ASP A 288 9.90 3.26 25.28
C ASP A 288 9.88 2.70 26.74
N ARG A 289 9.52 1.42 26.92
CA ARG A 289 9.52 0.77 28.25
C ARG A 289 10.92 0.66 28.89
N TYR A 290 11.97 0.69 28.08
CA TYR A 290 13.34 0.76 28.52
C TYR A 290 13.87 2.19 28.63
N ASP A 291 13.02 3.22 28.49
CA ASP A 291 13.36 4.64 28.40
C ASP A 291 14.40 4.91 27.31
N GLY A 292 14.33 4.19 26.20
CA GLY A 292 15.16 4.40 24.99
C GLY A 292 14.46 5.33 24.01
N GLU A 293 15.23 5.98 23.16
CA GLU A 293 14.73 6.93 22.16
C GLU A 293 15.21 6.56 20.76
N VAL A 294 14.36 6.82 19.77
CA VAL A 294 14.73 6.70 18.35
C VAL A 294 15.84 7.72 18.04
N GLY A 295 16.93 7.25 17.40
CA GLY A 295 18.10 8.07 17.09
C GLY A 295 19.11 8.16 18.23
N GLN A 296 18.92 7.47 19.33
CA GLN A 296 19.90 7.39 20.42
C GLN A 296 21.21 6.73 19.97
N TRP A 297 21.13 5.84 18.99
CA TRP A 297 22.28 5.23 18.29
C TRP A 297 22.12 5.36 16.79
N PRO A 298 23.23 5.29 16.03
CA PRO A 298 23.15 5.18 14.58
C PRO A 298 22.54 3.82 14.18
N ALA A 299 21.98 3.78 12.99
CA ALA A 299 21.45 2.57 12.38
C ALA A 299 21.97 2.39 10.95
N ASN A 300 21.90 1.18 10.43
CA ASN A 300 22.18 0.84 9.03
C ASN A 300 21.07 -0.06 8.47
N ALA A 301 21.10 -0.27 7.17
CA ALA A 301 20.12 -1.10 6.45
C ALA A 301 20.84 -2.07 5.51
N PRO A 302 21.57 -3.06 6.06
CA PRO A 302 22.38 -3.98 5.25
C PRO A 302 21.52 -4.81 4.29
N GLY A 303 20.35 -5.27 4.71
CA GLY A 303 19.43 -6.03 3.88
C GLY A 303 18.89 -5.21 2.71
N TYR A 304 18.51 -3.96 2.95
CA TYR A 304 18.02 -3.07 1.90
C TYR A 304 19.14 -2.74 0.88
N GLU A 305 20.34 -2.38 1.35
CA GLU A 305 21.47 -2.07 0.47
C GLU A 305 21.85 -3.27 -0.40
N GLU A 306 21.86 -4.47 0.17
CA GLU A 306 22.20 -5.70 -0.55
C GLU A 306 21.09 -6.09 -1.52
N MET A 307 19.83 -6.00 -1.10
CA MET A 307 18.66 -6.26 -1.97
C MET A 307 18.67 -5.36 -3.21
N VAL A 308 18.98 -4.08 -3.05
CA VAL A 308 19.08 -3.15 -4.19
C VAL A 308 20.15 -3.56 -5.19
N ARG A 309 21.24 -4.17 -4.72
CA ARG A 309 22.34 -4.67 -5.57
C ARG A 309 22.00 -5.97 -6.31
N CYS A 310 21.05 -6.74 -5.82
CA CYS A 310 20.65 -7.99 -6.45
C CYS A 310 20.03 -7.75 -7.83
N PRO A 311 20.51 -8.40 -8.90
CA PRO A 311 20.09 -8.10 -10.28
C PRO A 311 18.74 -8.74 -10.66
N THR A 312 18.29 -9.78 -9.95
CA THR A 312 17.07 -10.50 -10.31
C THR A 312 16.07 -10.53 -9.15
N VAL A 313 14.79 -10.65 -9.48
CA VAL A 313 13.70 -10.80 -8.50
C VAL A 313 13.96 -11.97 -7.56
N LEU A 314 14.41 -13.11 -8.10
CA LEU A 314 14.67 -14.29 -7.29
C LEU A 314 15.77 -14.02 -6.26
N GLU A 315 16.86 -13.39 -6.65
CA GLU A 315 17.96 -13.05 -5.76
C GLU A 315 17.50 -12.07 -4.66
N LYS A 316 16.70 -11.07 -5.01
CA LYS A 316 16.11 -10.13 -4.04
C LYS A 316 15.25 -10.85 -3.00
N ILE A 317 14.34 -11.73 -3.44
CA ILE A 317 13.48 -12.50 -2.55
C ILE A 317 14.31 -13.45 -1.68
N MET A 318 15.29 -14.14 -2.25
CA MET A 318 16.15 -15.08 -1.51
C MET A 318 17.00 -14.36 -0.46
N MET A 319 17.51 -13.18 -0.79
CA MET A 319 18.32 -12.38 0.12
C MET A 319 17.55 -12.03 1.40
N VAL A 320 16.32 -11.54 1.29
CA VAL A 320 15.52 -11.11 2.45
C VAL A 320 14.88 -12.31 3.15
N ASN A 321 14.08 -13.11 2.44
CA ASN A 321 13.25 -14.13 3.08
C ASN A 321 13.99 -15.41 3.47
N VAL A 322 15.18 -15.68 2.95
CA VAL A 322 15.91 -16.92 3.23
C VAL A 322 17.21 -16.65 3.96
N ILE A 323 18.00 -15.67 3.52
CA ILE A 323 19.30 -15.40 4.12
C ILE A 323 19.13 -14.58 5.40
N ALA A 324 18.50 -13.39 5.33
CA ALA A 324 18.35 -12.55 6.50
C ALA A 324 17.51 -13.23 7.59
N GLU A 325 16.30 -13.72 7.27
CA GLU A 325 15.43 -14.41 8.22
C GLU A 325 16.03 -15.75 8.71
N GLY A 326 16.77 -16.44 7.85
CA GLY A 326 17.43 -17.71 8.19
C GLY A 326 18.57 -17.54 9.19
N GLU A 327 19.32 -16.45 9.16
CA GLU A 327 20.38 -16.16 10.12
C GLU A 327 19.82 -15.88 11.52
N TYR A 328 18.74 -15.09 11.64
CA TYR A 328 18.06 -14.84 12.91
C TYR A 328 17.50 -16.13 13.55
N SER A 329 16.98 -17.06 12.75
CA SER A 329 16.42 -18.32 13.27
C SER A 329 17.48 -19.28 13.79
N THR A 330 18.72 -19.23 13.29
CA THR A 330 19.83 -20.11 13.71
C THR A 330 20.55 -19.59 14.96
N ASP A 331 20.63 -18.29 15.16
CA ASP A 331 21.31 -17.68 16.32
C ASP A 331 20.53 -17.90 17.62
N THR A 332 19.19 -17.89 17.59
CA THR A 332 18.35 -18.19 18.77
C THR A 332 18.52 -19.63 19.27
N GLN A 333 18.93 -20.58 18.43
CA GLN A 333 19.21 -21.95 18.87
C GLN A 333 20.60 -22.14 19.53
N THR A 334 21.55 -21.24 19.24
CA THR A 334 22.91 -21.29 19.79
C THR A 334 23.03 -20.65 21.17
N GLN A 335 22.16 -19.70 21.50
CA GLN A 335 22.18 -19.01 22.81
C GLN A 335 21.50 -19.79 23.95
N HIS A 336 20.83 -20.92 23.67
CA HIS A 336 20.23 -21.83 24.66
C HIS A 336 21.03 -23.13 24.89
N ARG A 337 22.30 -23.20 24.50
CA ARG A 337 23.25 -24.26 24.88
C ARG A 337 24.41 -23.63 25.66
#